data_1f2eb77bf4bab9ddac0433a9bea6788e
#
_entry.id   1f2eb77bf4bab9ddac0433a9bea6788e
#
_cell.length_a   1.000
_cell.length_b   1.000
_cell.length_c   1.000
_cell.angle_alpha   90.00
_cell.angle_beta   90.00
_cell.angle_gamma   90.00
#
_symmetry.space_group_name_H-M   'P 1'
#
loop_
_entity.id
_entity.type
_entity.pdbx_description
1 polymer ?
#
loop_
_entity_poly.entity_id
_entity_poly.type
_entity_poly.pdbx_seq_one_letter_code
_entity_poly.pdbx_strand_id
1 'polypeptide(L)'
;MQLDMTKGKPLPVILQFTIPLVIGNIFQQLYNMADTIIVGRYVGAGALAAVGSTGTIMFLATGFAQGITAGFSILTAQRYGAGDEKGVKRSVANGMILAVIAAVILTLVCVSIMNPLLHLMNTPSDIFQDAYTYIMGISVGLTANIFYNLFSSYLRAVGNSQIPLFFLIFSACLNVGLDLLFIIRGGMGVAGAAWATNLSQAISAVLCAGYIWVKVPSLKPEREHWKIHGSDTRNQLAAGIPMAFQFAITASGTMIMQSAINLFGSVAVAAYTAAAKLQSLVIQGMIAMGQTMATYGGQNYGCGDVKRIKAGVKAALLAEFVYSVTVALLMCALLRPCLGLFFTGDVDISAMMPWAETYCYMTAMFFLPLCTIFIFRNIMQGCGYGFLPMMGGVSELIARLIVSMAAMKLLSYPLACFADPAAWIAAAVFTGVSYLFVIKKIGRELKEKTT
;
A
#
# COMPACT_ATOMS: atom_id res chain seq x y z
N MET A 1 -18.50 2.70 -13.71
CA MET A 1 -19.59 1.75 -13.45
C MET A 1 -19.43 1.28 -12.01
N GLN A 2 -20.47 1.36 -11.19
CA GLN A 2 -20.45 0.82 -9.82
C GLN A 2 -20.73 -0.68 -9.90
N LEU A 3 -19.83 -1.49 -9.34
CA LEU A 3 -19.94 -2.95 -9.32
C LEU A 3 -20.49 -3.39 -7.97
N ASP A 4 -21.66 -4.02 -7.99
CA ASP A 4 -22.28 -4.61 -6.79
C ASP A 4 -21.60 -5.95 -6.47
N MET A 5 -20.74 -5.98 -5.47
CA MET A 5 -19.99 -7.18 -5.08
C MET A 5 -20.85 -8.23 -4.37
N THR A 6 -22.09 -7.88 -4.04
CA THR A 6 -23.03 -8.81 -3.39
C THR A 6 -23.79 -9.69 -4.40
N LYS A 7 -23.65 -9.41 -5.71
CA LYS A 7 -24.37 -10.12 -6.79
C LYS A 7 -23.42 -10.79 -7.78
N GLY A 8 -23.93 -11.71 -8.58
CA GLY A 8 -23.19 -12.42 -9.63
C GLY A 8 -22.22 -13.49 -9.11
N LYS A 9 -21.47 -14.12 -10.00
CA LYS A 9 -20.44 -15.11 -9.63
C LYS A 9 -19.24 -14.41 -9.00
N PRO A 10 -18.67 -14.90 -7.87
CA PRO A 10 -17.58 -14.22 -7.18
C PRO A 10 -16.34 -13.94 -8.04
N LEU A 11 -15.83 -14.92 -8.78
CA LEU A 11 -14.59 -14.78 -9.54
C LEU A 11 -14.62 -13.66 -10.60
N PRO A 12 -15.61 -13.59 -11.52
CA PRO A 12 -15.68 -12.48 -12.48
C PRO A 12 -15.80 -11.11 -11.82
N VAL A 13 -16.59 -10.99 -10.75
CA VAL A 13 -16.78 -9.74 -10.01
C VAL A 13 -15.48 -9.29 -9.35
N ILE A 14 -14.75 -10.21 -8.71
CA ILE A 14 -13.45 -9.95 -8.09
C ILE A 14 -12.45 -9.50 -9.15
N LEU A 15 -12.31 -10.25 -10.26
CA LEU A 15 -11.35 -9.91 -11.31
C LEU A 15 -11.66 -8.57 -11.98
N GLN A 16 -12.92 -8.30 -12.28
CA GLN A 16 -13.36 -7.04 -12.89
C GLN A 16 -13.01 -5.83 -12.04
N PHE A 17 -13.04 -5.99 -10.71
CA PHE A 17 -12.66 -4.93 -9.78
C PHE A 17 -11.15 -4.86 -9.58
N THR A 18 -10.45 -6.00 -9.57
CA THR A 18 -9.00 -6.09 -9.32
C THR A 18 -8.19 -5.52 -10.48
N ILE A 19 -8.56 -5.81 -11.74
CA ILE A 19 -7.79 -5.40 -12.91
C ILE A 19 -7.50 -3.88 -12.95
N PRO A 20 -8.49 -2.97 -12.77
CA PRO A 20 -8.22 -1.55 -12.70
C PRO A 20 -7.27 -1.17 -11.55
N LEU A 21 -7.34 -1.86 -10.41
CA LEU A 21 -6.43 -1.62 -9.28
C LEU A 21 -5.00 -2.04 -9.59
N VAL A 22 -4.80 -3.19 -10.27
CA VAL A 22 -3.46 -3.63 -10.73
C VAL A 22 -2.85 -2.58 -11.65
N ILE A 23 -3.62 -2.14 -12.65
CA ILE A 23 -3.18 -1.11 -13.60
C ILE A 23 -2.80 0.17 -12.83
N GLY A 24 -3.65 0.61 -11.90
CA GLY A 24 -3.40 1.78 -11.07
C GLY A 24 -2.12 1.67 -10.24
N ASN A 25 -1.94 0.55 -9.56
CA ASN A 25 -0.76 0.32 -8.73
C ASN A 25 0.54 0.28 -9.56
N ILE A 26 0.49 -0.31 -10.76
CA ILE A 26 1.64 -0.30 -11.68
C ILE A 26 1.94 1.13 -12.16
N PHE A 27 0.92 1.89 -12.57
CA PHE A 27 1.09 3.29 -12.94
C PHE A 27 1.68 4.13 -11.80
N GLN A 28 1.28 3.88 -10.56
CA GLN A 28 1.84 4.54 -9.39
C GLN A 28 3.34 4.23 -9.22
N GLN A 29 3.77 2.99 -9.47
CA GLN A 29 5.19 2.65 -9.43
C GLN A 29 5.99 3.32 -10.56
N LEU A 30 5.44 3.34 -11.77
CA LEU A 30 6.07 4.01 -12.92
C LEU A 30 6.21 5.52 -12.68
N TYR A 31 5.21 6.15 -12.11
CA TYR A 31 5.24 7.56 -11.75
C TYR A 31 6.32 7.85 -10.68
N ASN A 32 6.43 7.04 -9.61
CA ASN A 32 7.47 7.19 -8.61
C ASN A 32 8.88 7.05 -9.20
N MET A 33 9.04 6.18 -10.20
CA MET A 33 10.30 6.05 -10.94
C MET A 33 10.58 7.29 -11.80
N ALA A 34 9.57 7.82 -12.50
CA ALA A 34 9.70 9.01 -13.32
C ALA A 34 10.12 10.23 -12.50
N ASP A 35 9.50 10.47 -11.34
CA ASP A 35 9.88 11.53 -10.40
C ASP A 35 11.36 11.43 -9.99
N THR A 36 11.79 10.22 -9.60
CA THR A 36 13.18 9.95 -9.23
C THR A 36 14.16 10.23 -10.39
N ILE A 37 13.79 9.84 -11.63
CA ILE A 37 14.62 10.08 -12.83
C ILE A 37 14.70 11.59 -13.14
N ILE A 38 13.60 12.31 -13.03
CA ILE A 38 13.55 13.77 -13.28
C ILE A 38 14.45 14.49 -12.28
N VAL A 39 14.32 14.19 -10.99
CA VAL A 39 15.17 14.78 -9.96
C VAL A 39 16.66 14.47 -10.22
N GLY A 40 17.00 13.21 -10.46
CA GLY A 40 18.38 12.80 -10.72
C GLY A 40 19.00 13.45 -11.95
N ARG A 41 18.22 13.58 -13.05
CA ARG A 41 18.72 14.12 -14.33
C ARG A 41 18.82 15.64 -14.36
N TYR A 42 17.88 16.36 -13.74
CA TYR A 42 17.78 17.81 -13.87
C TYR A 42 18.25 18.59 -12.64
N VAL A 43 18.23 17.98 -11.45
CA VAL A 43 18.73 18.62 -10.23
C VAL A 43 20.14 18.11 -9.89
N GLY A 44 20.39 16.82 -10.06
CA GLY A 44 21.71 16.23 -9.89
C GLY A 44 21.78 15.05 -8.91
N ALA A 45 22.95 14.42 -8.84
CA ALA A 45 23.17 13.22 -8.04
C ALA A 45 22.99 13.47 -6.53
N GLY A 46 23.38 14.62 -6.01
CA GLY A 46 23.14 14.99 -4.59
C GLY A 46 21.68 15.07 -4.24
N ALA A 47 20.86 15.71 -5.09
CA ALA A 47 19.40 15.77 -4.93
C ALA A 47 18.74 14.39 -4.99
N LEU A 48 19.20 13.54 -5.91
CA LEU A 48 18.74 12.15 -6.00
C LEU A 48 19.05 11.37 -4.71
N ALA A 49 20.26 11.53 -4.17
CA ALA A 49 20.66 10.93 -2.91
C ALA A 49 19.81 11.45 -1.72
N ALA A 50 19.52 12.76 -1.72
CA ALA A 50 18.68 13.39 -0.71
C ALA A 50 17.25 12.82 -0.72
N VAL A 51 16.61 12.78 -1.90
CA VAL A 51 15.26 12.18 -2.08
C VAL A 51 15.28 10.70 -1.71
N GLY A 52 16.30 9.94 -2.14
CA GLY A 52 16.46 8.53 -1.83
C GLY A 52 16.60 8.26 -0.33
N SER A 53 17.35 9.09 0.41
CA SER A 53 17.55 8.95 1.86
C SER A 53 16.27 9.15 2.66
N THR A 54 15.31 9.93 2.15
CA THR A 54 14.01 10.17 2.78
C THR A 54 12.95 9.13 2.43
N GLY A 55 13.24 8.22 1.49
CA GLY A 55 12.26 7.27 0.95
C GLY A 55 11.57 6.42 2.02
N THR A 56 12.30 5.95 3.03
CA THR A 56 11.71 5.16 4.12
C THR A 56 10.76 5.99 5.00
N ILE A 57 11.14 7.24 5.29
CA ILE A 57 10.30 8.16 6.07
C ILE A 57 9.02 8.46 5.28
N MET A 58 9.17 8.73 3.99
CA MET A 58 8.04 8.97 3.10
C MET A 58 7.11 7.76 3.03
N PHE A 59 7.64 6.55 2.87
CA PHE A 59 6.86 5.31 2.88
C PHE A 59 6.09 5.14 4.19
N LEU A 60 6.72 5.42 5.33
CA LEU A 60 6.09 5.33 6.63
C LEU A 60 4.94 6.34 6.77
N ALA A 61 5.17 7.62 6.44
CA ALA A 61 4.17 8.68 6.58
C ALA A 61 2.99 8.50 5.63
N THR A 62 3.26 8.25 4.34
CA THR A 62 2.21 8.06 3.32
C THR A 62 1.50 6.72 3.48
N GLY A 63 2.21 5.65 3.86
CA GLY A 63 1.64 4.34 4.15
C GLY A 63 0.72 4.39 5.38
N PHE A 64 1.10 5.10 6.43
CA PHE A 64 0.25 5.32 7.60
C PHE A 64 -1.05 6.06 7.21
N ALA A 65 -0.93 7.13 6.41
CA ALA A 65 -2.06 7.89 5.88
C ALA A 65 -2.98 7.00 5.02
N GLN A 66 -2.41 6.15 4.15
CA GLN A 66 -3.15 5.21 3.33
C GLN A 66 -3.86 4.14 4.16
N GLY A 67 -3.21 3.58 5.17
CA GLY A 67 -3.79 2.58 6.06
C GLY A 67 -4.99 3.11 6.84
N ILE A 68 -4.86 4.31 7.44
CA ILE A 68 -5.92 4.91 8.25
C ILE A 68 -7.14 5.26 7.39
N THR A 69 -6.94 5.82 6.19
CA THR A 69 -8.03 6.21 5.28
C THR A 69 -8.73 5.00 4.66
N ALA A 70 -7.98 3.95 4.31
CA ALA A 70 -8.56 2.69 3.88
C ALA A 70 -9.43 2.07 4.97
N GLY A 71 -8.95 2.08 6.24
CA GLY A 71 -9.73 1.59 7.37
C GLY A 71 -11.03 2.37 7.61
N PHE A 72 -11.04 3.69 7.42
CA PHE A 72 -12.26 4.49 7.53
C PHE A 72 -13.32 4.10 6.49
N SER A 73 -12.91 3.67 5.32
CA SER A 73 -13.82 3.26 4.25
C SER A 73 -14.44 1.87 4.45
N ILE A 74 -13.91 1.05 5.35
CA ILE A 74 -14.46 -0.30 5.64
C ILE A 74 -15.90 -0.22 6.11
N LEU A 75 -16.19 0.67 7.07
CA LEU A 75 -17.55 0.85 7.57
C LEU A 75 -18.51 1.31 6.46
N THR A 76 -18.03 2.15 5.54
CA THR A 76 -18.80 2.60 4.37
C THR A 76 -19.12 1.42 3.45
N ALA A 77 -18.17 0.53 3.17
CA ALA A 77 -18.37 -0.66 2.36
C ALA A 77 -19.41 -1.62 3.00
N GLN A 78 -19.33 -1.81 4.32
CA GLN A 78 -20.26 -2.65 5.06
C GLN A 78 -21.72 -2.10 4.98
N ARG A 79 -21.88 -0.80 5.19
CA ARG A 79 -23.21 -0.17 5.12
C ARG A 79 -23.77 -0.12 3.71
N TYR A 80 -22.89 0.07 2.73
CA TYR A 80 -23.26 -0.01 1.32
C TYR A 80 -23.78 -1.41 0.96
N GLY A 81 -23.05 -2.46 1.39
CA GLY A 81 -23.49 -3.85 1.21
C GLY A 81 -24.80 -4.18 1.95
N ALA A 82 -25.06 -3.54 3.08
CA ALA A 82 -26.32 -3.67 3.84
C ALA A 82 -27.48 -2.91 3.22
N GLY A 83 -27.27 -2.07 2.20
CA GLY A 83 -28.31 -1.19 1.63
C GLY A 83 -28.69 -0.01 2.55
N ASP A 84 -27.89 0.28 3.58
CA ASP A 84 -28.11 1.39 4.53
C ASP A 84 -27.55 2.71 3.98
N GLU A 85 -28.30 3.38 3.10
CA GLU A 85 -27.87 4.63 2.48
C GLU A 85 -27.60 5.76 3.50
N LYS A 86 -28.42 5.88 4.55
CA LYS A 86 -28.21 6.88 5.61
C LYS A 86 -26.92 6.58 6.39
N GLY A 87 -26.69 5.31 6.68
CA GLY A 87 -25.46 4.85 7.31
C GLY A 87 -24.22 5.09 6.44
N VAL A 88 -24.31 4.88 5.13
CA VAL A 88 -23.23 5.22 4.19
C VAL A 88 -22.88 6.70 4.30
N LYS A 89 -23.85 7.60 4.13
CA LYS A 89 -23.64 9.05 4.23
C LYS A 89 -23.05 9.47 5.58
N ARG A 90 -23.54 8.86 6.67
CA ARG A 90 -23.03 9.11 8.03
C ARG A 90 -21.59 8.62 8.20
N SER A 91 -21.26 7.44 7.71
CA SER A 91 -19.89 6.92 7.77
C SER A 91 -18.89 7.75 6.95
N VAL A 92 -19.34 8.29 5.81
CA VAL A 92 -18.53 9.20 4.99
C VAL A 92 -18.28 10.52 5.75
N ALA A 93 -19.31 11.16 6.28
CA ALA A 93 -19.17 12.40 7.04
C ALA A 93 -18.23 12.22 8.25
N ASN A 94 -18.46 11.17 9.05
CA ASN A 94 -17.63 10.87 10.22
C ASN A 94 -16.18 10.60 9.84
N GLY A 95 -15.93 9.81 8.80
CA GLY A 95 -14.58 9.53 8.31
C GLY A 95 -13.89 10.76 7.71
N MET A 96 -14.60 11.71 7.10
CA MET A 96 -14.05 12.99 6.68
C MET A 96 -13.59 13.83 7.88
N ILE A 97 -14.37 13.88 8.96
CA ILE A 97 -13.96 14.57 10.20
C ILE A 97 -12.72 13.91 10.79
N LEU A 98 -12.71 12.58 10.88
CA LEU A 98 -11.52 11.84 11.36
C LEU A 98 -10.30 12.04 10.47
N ALA A 99 -10.49 12.16 9.16
CA ALA A 99 -9.40 12.44 8.23
C ALA A 99 -8.81 13.83 8.40
N VAL A 100 -9.63 14.85 8.69
CA VAL A 100 -9.13 16.19 9.08
C VAL A 100 -8.27 16.09 10.33
N ILE A 101 -8.77 15.43 11.37
CA ILE A 101 -8.03 15.23 12.62
C ILE A 101 -6.71 14.49 12.38
N ALA A 102 -6.77 13.39 11.62
CA ALA A 102 -5.58 12.61 11.26
C ALA A 102 -4.58 13.44 10.44
N ALA A 103 -5.06 14.26 9.48
CA ALA A 103 -4.21 15.12 8.67
C ALA A 103 -3.47 16.16 9.54
N VAL A 104 -4.17 16.81 10.46
CA VAL A 104 -3.56 17.76 11.39
C VAL A 104 -2.53 17.08 12.27
N ILE A 105 -2.90 15.96 12.92
CA ILE A 105 -1.99 15.25 13.83
C ILE A 105 -0.76 14.74 13.07
N LEU A 106 -0.92 14.06 11.94
CA LEU A 106 0.19 13.51 11.17
C LEU A 106 1.11 14.60 10.62
N THR A 107 0.54 15.70 10.10
CA THR A 107 1.34 16.82 9.61
C THR A 107 2.14 17.45 10.75
N LEU A 108 1.52 17.73 11.91
CA LEU A 108 2.22 18.29 13.07
C LEU A 108 3.33 17.36 13.57
N VAL A 109 3.04 16.07 13.70
CA VAL A 109 4.04 15.07 14.11
C VAL A 109 5.19 15.03 13.11
N CYS A 110 4.90 14.87 11.81
CA CYS A 110 5.94 14.82 10.78
C CYS A 110 6.80 16.11 10.80
N VAL A 111 6.19 17.27 10.77
CA VAL A 111 6.92 18.56 10.78
C VAL A 111 7.81 18.69 12.03
N SER A 112 7.32 18.26 13.20
CA SER A 112 8.07 18.37 14.46
C SER A 112 9.26 17.42 14.57
N ILE A 113 9.15 16.21 13.99
CA ILE A 113 10.15 15.15 14.16
C ILE A 113 11.15 15.03 13.01
N MET A 114 10.90 15.68 11.84
CA MET A 114 11.74 15.45 10.65
C MET A 114 13.21 15.81 10.86
N ASN A 115 13.50 16.95 11.48
CA ASN A 115 14.88 17.36 11.73
C ASN A 115 15.62 16.36 12.64
N PRO A 116 15.15 16.05 13.88
CA PRO A 116 15.81 15.05 14.72
C PRO A 116 15.85 13.66 14.08
N LEU A 117 14.86 13.29 13.27
CA LEU A 117 14.82 11.99 12.60
C LEU A 117 15.90 11.86 11.51
N LEU A 118 16.14 12.89 10.70
CA LEU A 118 17.21 12.91 9.71
C LEU A 118 18.59 12.86 10.37
N HIS A 119 18.78 13.54 11.52
CA HIS A 119 20.01 13.42 12.32
C HIS A 119 20.19 12.01 12.88
N LEU A 120 19.12 11.39 13.42
CA LEU A 120 19.15 10.02 13.92
C LEU A 120 19.51 9.01 12.84
N MET A 121 19.08 9.26 11.60
CA MET A 121 19.42 8.43 10.43
C MET A 121 20.84 8.67 9.89
N ASN A 122 21.62 9.56 10.52
CA ASN A 122 22.96 9.96 10.08
C ASN A 122 23.00 10.43 8.62
N THR A 123 21.99 11.23 8.21
CA THR A 123 21.94 11.79 6.85
C THR A 123 23.21 12.64 6.62
N PRO A 124 23.98 12.40 5.54
CA PRO A 124 25.20 13.14 5.26
C PRO A 124 24.94 14.65 5.16
N SER A 125 25.89 15.45 5.70
CA SER A 125 25.74 16.91 5.82
C SER A 125 25.62 17.63 4.48
N ASP A 126 26.21 17.08 3.43
CA ASP A 126 26.18 17.61 2.06
C ASP A 126 24.82 17.51 1.38
N ILE A 127 23.99 16.53 1.77
CA ILE A 127 22.64 16.33 1.24
C ILE A 127 21.54 16.64 2.26
N PHE A 128 21.90 16.98 3.50
CA PHE A 128 20.95 17.17 4.61
C PHE A 128 19.89 18.24 4.30
N GLN A 129 20.32 19.38 3.76
CA GLN A 129 19.41 20.50 3.48
C GLN A 129 18.40 20.14 2.39
N ASP A 130 18.81 19.44 1.35
CA ASP A 130 17.91 18.98 0.28
C ASP A 130 16.95 17.90 0.79
N ALA A 131 17.45 16.95 1.58
CA ALA A 131 16.63 15.92 2.21
C ALA A 131 15.57 16.53 3.15
N TYR A 132 15.96 17.49 3.97
CA TYR A 132 15.06 18.20 4.86
C TYR A 132 14.02 19.02 4.09
N THR A 133 14.43 19.74 3.06
CA THR A 133 13.53 20.54 2.20
C THR A 133 12.49 19.67 1.51
N TYR A 134 12.91 18.53 0.94
CA TYR A 134 12.03 17.62 0.26
C TYR A 134 11.00 17.00 1.20
N ILE A 135 11.47 16.39 2.33
CA ILE A 135 10.57 15.68 3.23
C ILE A 135 9.64 16.62 4.00
N MET A 136 10.08 17.83 4.30
CA MET A 136 9.22 18.88 4.87
C MET A 136 8.14 19.31 3.88
N GLY A 137 8.49 19.51 2.61
CA GLY A 137 7.53 19.77 1.55
C GLY A 137 6.45 18.69 1.46
N ILE A 138 6.86 17.42 1.42
CA ILE A 138 5.92 16.27 1.42
C ILE A 138 5.08 16.24 2.70
N SER A 139 5.67 16.49 3.87
CA SER A 139 4.96 16.48 5.16
C SER A 139 3.85 17.54 5.24
N VAL A 140 4.09 18.73 4.74
CA VAL A 140 3.07 19.79 4.63
C VAL A 140 1.94 19.37 3.68
N GLY A 141 2.25 18.61 2.61
CA GLY A 141 1.28 18.12 1.65
C GLY A 141 0.54 16.85 2.07
N LEU A 142 0.81 16.25 3.23
CA LEU A 142 0.14 15.04 3.71
C LEU A 142 -1.38 15.15 3.72
N THR A 143 -1.92 16.33 3.97
CA THR A 143 -3.36 16.59 3.92
C THR A 143 -3.94 16.25 2.54
N ALA A 144 -3.30 16.67 1.46
CA ALA A 144 -3.73 16.34 0.09
C ALA A 144 -3.69 14.82 -0.16
N ASN A 145 -2.62 14.16 0.28
CA ASN A 145 -2.48 12.71 0.19
C ASN A 145 -3.60 11.99 0.95
N ILE A 146 -3.89 12.39 2.19
CA ILE A 146 -4.94 11.80 3.03
C ILE A 146 -6.30 11.92 2.33
N PHE A 147 -6.68 13.09 1.86
CA PHE A 147 -7.98 13.28 1.23
C PHE A 147 -8.09 12.57 -0.12
N TYR A 148 -7.04 12.56 -0.93
CA TYR A 148 -7.03 11.77 -2.16
C TYR A 148 -7.24 10.28 -1.88
N ASN A 149 -6.51 9.72 -0.91
CA ASN A 149 -6.65 8.32 -0.52
C ASN A 149 -8.03 8.01 0.08
N LEU A 150 -8.58 8.93 0.89
CA LEU A 150 -9.90 8.78 1.48
C LEU A 150 -11.00 8.72 0.42
N PHE A 151 -11.05 9.70 -0.50
CA PHE A 151 -12.05 9.74 -1.55
C PHE A 151 -11.92 8.56 -2.52
N SER A 152 -10.70 8.18 -2.87
CA SER A 152 -10.43 6.96 -3.64
C SER A 152 -10.93 5.71 -2.93
N SER A 153 -10.74 5.63 -1.60
CA SER A 153 -11.21 4.50 -0.79
C SER A 153 -12.74 4.46 -0.68
N TYR A 154 -13.41 5.60 -0.59
CA TYR A 154 -14.88 5.66 -0.62
C TYR A 154 -15.45 5.22 -1.97
N LEU A 155 -14.84 5.64 -3.08
CA LEU A 155 -15.26 5.17 -4.41
C LEU A 155 -15.10 3.65 -4.54
N ARG A 156 -13.99 3.10 -4.04
CA ARG A 156 -13.79 1.65 -3.98
C ARG A 156 -14.83 0.96 -3.09
N ALA A 157 -15.14 1.53 -1.93
CA ALA A 157 -16.10 0.99 -0.98
C ALA A 157 -17.50 0.76 -1.59
N VAL A 158 -17.90 1.62 -2.54
CA VAL A 158 -19.17 1.48 -3.29
C VAL A 158 -19.00 0.74 -4.63
N GLY A 159 -17.90 0.01 -4.81
CA GLY A 159 -17.71 -0.84 -5.98
C GLY A 159 -17.15 -0.13 -7.22
N ASN A 160 -16.57 1.06 -7.10
CA ASN A 160 -16.01 1.78 -8.24
C ASN A 160 -14.47 1.83 -8.15
N SER A 161 -13.79 0.94 -8.90
CA SER A 161 -12.32 0.93 -9.00
C SER A 161 -11.79 1.68 -10.23
N GLN A 162 -12.64 1.98 -11.21
CA GLN A 162 -12.23 2.63 -12.47
C GLN A 162 -11.97 4.13 -12.30
N ILE A 163 -12.81 4.81 -11.53
CA ILE A 163 -12.68 6.27 -11.33
C ILE A 163 -11.42 6.61 -10.52
N PRO A 164 -11.11 5.91 -9.40
CA PRO A 164 -9.80 6.08 -8.73
C PRO A 164 -8.62 5.86 -9.67
N LEU A 165 -8.67 4.85 -10.54
CA LEU A 165 -7.63 4.62 -11.55
C LEU A 165 -7.48 5.82 -12.50
N PHE A 166 -8.60 6.32 -13.02
CA PHE A 166 -8.57 7.47 -13.94
C PHE A 166 -7.91 8.69 -13.28
N PHE A 167 -8.30 9.03 -12.06
CA PHE A 167 -7.72 10.15 -11.33
C PHE A 167 -6.26 9.89 -10.91
N LEU A 168 -5.87 8.65 -10.69
CA LEU A 168 -4.47 8.29 -10.44
C LEU A 168 -3.60 8.53 -11.67
N ILE A 169 -4.04 8.08 -12.85
CA ILE A 169 -3.34 8.34 -14.11
C ILE A 169 -3.24 9.84 -14.38
N PHE A 170 -4.35 10.57 -14.22
CA PHE A 170 -4.37 12.02 -14.34
C PHE A 170 -3.37 12.70 -13.39
N SER A 171 -3.37 12.30 -12.11
CA SER A 171 -2.44 12.80 -11.10
C SER A 171 -0.99 12.54 -11.48
N ALA A 172 -0.69 11.35 -11.98
CA ALA A 172 0.67 10.97 -12.40
C ALA A 172 1.15 11.82 -13.59
N CYS A 173 0.32 11.98 -14.61
CA CYS A 173 0.65 12.84 -15.75
C CYS A 173 0.83 14.31 -15.34
N LEU A 174 -0.05 14.80 -14.48
CA LEU A 174 0.02 16.18 -13.96
C LEU A 174 1.28 16.38 -13.11
N ASN A 175 1.64 15.41 -12.25
CA ASN A 175 2.84 15.48 -11.45
C ASN A 175 4.09 15.57 -12.31
N VAL A 176 4.26 14.67 -13.30
CA VAL A 176 5.40 14.73 -14.24
C VAL A 176 5.47 16.09 -14.95
N GLY A 177 4.33 16.63 -15.39
CA GLY A 177 4.27 17.96 -16.00
C GLY A 177 4.69 19.08 -15.05
N LEU A 178 4.26 19.02 -13.79
CA LEU A 178 4.61 19.98 -12.75
C LEU A 178 6.08 19.84 -12.31
N ASP A 179 6.62 18.62 -12.24
CA ASP A 179 8.04 18.39 -11.98
C ASP A 179 8.91 19.10 -13.04
N LEU A 180 8.62 18.88 -14.31
CA LEU A 180 9.34 19.55 -15.39
C LEU A 180 9.19 21.07 -15.33
N LEU A 181 8.01 21.57 -14.96
CA LEU A 181 7.75 23.00 -14.85
C LEU A 181 8.51 23.61 -13.65
N PHE A 182 8.40 23.04 -12.46
CA PHE A 182 8.96 23.60 -11.24
C PHE A 182 10.49 23.39 -11.16
N ILE A 183 10.97 22.22 -11.61
CA ILE A 183 12.39 21.90 -11.55
C ILE A 183 13.13 22.62 -12.68
N ILE A 184 12.66 22.50 -13.95
CA ILE A 184 13.42 23.01 -15.11
C ILE A 184 13.21 24.51 -15.30
N ARG A 185 11.95 24.97 -15.33
CA ARG A 185 11.68 26.41 -15.53
C ARG A 185 11.70 27.22 -14.26
N GLY A 186 11.23 26.63 -13.14
CA GLY A 186 11.18 27.30 -11.84
C GLY A 186 12.48 27.28 -11.08
N GLY A 187 13.42 26.40 -11.43
CA GLY A 187 14.71 26.26 -10.73
C GLY A 187 14.58 25.87 -9.25
N MET A 188 13.45 25.25 -8.86
CA MET A 188 13.11 24.98 -7.46
C MET A 188 13.85 23.77 -6.87
N GLY A 189 14.66 23.05 -7.66
CA GLY A 189 15.38 21.87 -7.17
C GLY A 189 14.45 20.81 -6.56
N VAL A 190 14.85 20.21 -5.46
CA VAL A 190 14.06 19.17 -4.74
C VAL A 190 12.74 19.69 -4.18
N ALA A 191 12.66 20.98 -3.84
CA ALA A 191 11.41 21.59 -3.43
C ALA A 191 10.36 21.55 -4.53
N GLY A 192 10.79 21.69 -5.80
CA GLY A 192 9.92 21.57 -6.96
C GLY A 192 9.23 20.22 -7.06
N ALA A 193 9.96 19.13 -6.87
CA ALA A 193 9.40 17.77 -6.84
C ALA A 193 8.39 17.58 -5.70
N ALA A 194 8.69 18.07 -4.49
CA ALA A 194 7.75 18.00 -3.37
C ALA A 194 6.45 18.77 -3.65
N TRP A 195 6.54 19.98 -4.18
CA TRP A 195 5.37 20.80 -4.54
C TRP A 195 4.58 20.23 -5.71
N ALA A 196 5.23 19.65 -6.70
CA ALA A 196 4.58 18.99 -7.83
C ALA A 196 3.73 17.80 -7.34
N THR A 197 4.29 16.98 -6.45
CA THR A 197 3.58 15.86 -5.81
C THR A 197 2.38 16.35 -5.00
N ASN A 198 2.55 17.35 -4.16
CA ASN A 198 1.47 17.87 -3.32
C ASN A 198 0.34 18.49 -4.16
N LEU A 199 0.68 19.28 -5.16
CA LEU A 199 -0.31 19.97 -6.01
C LEU A 199 -1.08 18.96 -6.87
N SER A 200 -0.40 17.98 -7.47
CA SER A 200 -1.05 16.94 -8.27
C SER A 200 -2.02 16.11 -7.42
N GLN A 201 -1.65 15.78 -6.20
CA GLN A 201 -2.53 15.06 -5.26
C GLN A 201 -3.68 15.93 -4.76
N ALA A 202 -3.44 17.21 -4.47
CA ALA A 202 -4.50 18.15 -4.07
C ALA A 202 -5.55 18.32 -5.18
N ILE A 203 -5.12 18.53 -6.42
CA ILE A 203 -6.01 18.64 -7.58
C ILE A 203 -6.81 17.35 -7.76
N SER A 204 -6.15 16.18 -7.64
CA SER A 204 -6.82 14.88 -7.76
C SER A 204 -7.81 14.63 -6.62
N ALA A 205 -7.49 15.06 -5.39
CA ALA A 205 -8.43 15.00 -4.27
C ALA A 205 -9.69 15.85 -4.52
N VAL A 206 -9.51 17.07 -5.04
CA VAL A 206 -10.62 17.95 -5.40
C VAL A 206 -11.46 17.36 -6.54
N LEU A 207 -10.83 16.79 -7.56
CA LEU A 207 -11.54 16.13 -8.67
C LEU A 207 -12.30 14.89 -8.21
N CYS A 208 -11.70 14.05 -7.34
CA CYS A 208 -12.39 12.92 -6.71
C CYS A 208 -13.61 13.38 -5.88
N ALA A 209 -13.44 14.41 -5.06
CA ALA A 209 -14.53 14.99 -4.29
C ALA A 209 -15.64 15.52 -5.20
N GLY A 210 -15.30 16.29 -6.21
CA GLY A 210 -16.25 16.82 -7.21
C GLY A 210 -17.02 15.71 -7.91
N TYR A 211 -16.32 14.64 -8.32
CA TYR A 211 -16.98 13.48 -8.92
C TYR A 211 -17.96 12.80 -7.95
N ILE A 212 -17.56 12.61 -6.69
CA ILE A 212 -18.43 12.04 -5.66
C ILE A 212 -19.69 12.90 -5.50
N TRP A 213 -19.54 14.21 -5.35
CA TRP A 213 -20.63 15.14 -5.14
C TRP A 213 -21.64 15.21 -6.29
N VAL A 214 -21.16 15.02 -7.53
CA VAL A 214 -22.00 15.13 -8.74
C VAL A 214 -22.56 13.79 -9.19
N LYS A 215 -21.77 12.71 -9.08
CA LYS A 215 -22.07 11.42 -9.73
C LYS A 215 -22.40 10.28 -8.76
N VAL A 216 -22.12 10.44 -7.46
CA VAL A 216 -22.30 9.37 -6.46
C VAL A 216 -23.11 9.87 -5.26
N PRO A 217 -24.44 10.05 -5.41
CA PRO A 217 -25.30 10.62 -4.35
C PRO A 217 -25.27 9.83 -3.03
N SER A 218 -25.03 8.51 -3.12
CA SER A 218 -24.92 7.64 -1.93
C SER A 218 -23.74 8.00 -1.02
N LEU A 219 -22.68 8.59 -1.55
CA LEU A 219 -21.50 9.05 -0.81
C LEU A 219 -21.58 10.52 -0.39
N LYS A 220 -22.63 11.26 -0.77
CA LYS A 220 -22.78 12.68 -0.47
C LYS A 220 -23.45 12.88 0.89
N PRO A 221 -22.73 13.33 1.95
CA PRO A 221 -23.37 13.61 3.23
C PRO A 221 -24.29 14.82 3.16
N GLU A 222 -25.40 14.76 3.86
CA GLU A 222 -26.33 15.88 4.10
C GLU A 222 -25.98 16.56 5.42
N ARG A 223 -26.55 17.73 5.69
CA ARG A 223 -26.24 18.52 6.92
C ARG A 223 -26.44 17.72 8.21
N GLU A 224 -27.46 16.87 8.26
CA GLU A 224 -27.78 16.04 9.44
C GLU A 224 -26.72 14.97 9.74
N HIS A 225 -25.94 14.55 8.73
CA HIS A 225 -24.92 13.50 8.85
C HIS A 225 -23.60 13.99 9.45
N TRP A 226 -23.38 15.33 9.53
CA TRP A 226 -22.13 15.93 10.03
C TRP A 226 -22.03 15.98 11.56
N LYS A 227 -22.63 15.00 12.23
CA LYS A 227 -22.48 14.81 13.68
C LYS A 227 -21.52 13.66 13.94
N ILE A 228 -20.64 13.82 14.93
CA ILE A 228 -19.76 12.73 15.37
C ILE A 228 -20.62 11.67 16.07
N HIS A 229 -20.58 10.47 15.54
CA HIS A 229 -21.25 9.32 16.14
C HIS A 229 -20.22 8.40 16.78
N GLY A 230 -20.25 8.24 18.09
CA GLY A 230 -19.23 7.49 18.86
C GLY A 230 -19.06 6.03 18.38
N SER A 231 -20.17 5.37 18.00
CA SER A 231 -20.11 4.00 17.46
C SER A 231 -19.37 3.93 16.10
N ASP A 232 -19.64 4.90 15.20
CA ASP A 232 -19.01 4.96 13.89
C ASP A 232 -17.52 5.32 14.02
N THR A 233 -17.21 6.29 14.86
CA THR A 233 -15.85 6.68 15.21
C THR A 233 -15.06 5.49 15.74
N ARG A 234 -15.63 4.75 16.71
CA ARG A 234 -14.97 3.56 17.25
C ARG A 234 -14.69 2.51 16.19
N ASN A 235 -15.66 2.22 15.33
CA ASN A 235 -15.52 1.21 14.28
C ASN A 235 -14.50 1.63 13.21
N GLN A 236 -14.50 2.89 12.80
CA GLN A 236 -13.53 3.42 11.84
C GLN A 236 -12.10 3.45 12.40
N LEU A 237 -11.92 3.86 13.65
CA LEU A 237 -10.62 3.84 14.31
C LEU A 237 -10.13 2.42 14.59
N ALA A 238 -11.03 1.50 14.99
CA ALA A 238 -10.69 0.08 15.21
C ALA A 238 -10.23 -0.63 13.93
N ALA A 239 -10.68 -0.17 12.76
CA ALA A 239 -10.16 -0.65 11.47
C ALA A 239 -8.92 0.13 11.03
N GLY A 240 -8.97 1.47 11.09
CA GLY A 240 -7.95 2.34 10.51
C GLY A 240 -6.61 2.32 11.26
N ILE A 241 -6.64 2.39 12.59
CA ILE A 241 -5.41 2.42 13.40
C ILE A 241 -4.57 1.15 13.20
N PRO A 242 -5.11 -0.08 13.30
CA PRO A 242 -4.32 -1.29 13.03
C PRO A 242 -3.79 -1.36 11.60
N MET A 243 -4.57 -0.91 10.61
CA MET A 243 -4.13 -0.86 9.21
C MET A 243 -2.97 0.13 9.01
N ALA A 244 -2.99 1.27 9.68
CA ALA A 244 -1.91 2.24 9.64
C ALA A 244 -0.62 1.69 10.27
N PHE A 245 -0.72 1.09 11.47
CA PHE A 245 0.43 0.48 12.12
C PHE A 245 1.03 -0.69 11.34
N GLN A 246 0.24 -1.39 10.56
CA GLN A 246 0.72 -2.45 9.69
C GLN A 246 1.77 -1.97 8.68
N PHE A 247 1.62 -0.76 8.12
CA PHE A 247 2.65 -0.17 7.25
C PHE A 247 3.95 0.11 8.00
N ALA A 248 3.86 0.58 9.24
CA ALA A 248 5.04 0.80 10.09
C ALA A 248 5.77 -0.51 10.39
N ILE A 249 5.04 -1.56 10.72
CA ILE A 249 5.58 -2.90 10.99
C ILE A 249 6.28 -3.45 9.74
N THR A 250 5.67 -3.33 8.56
CA THR A 250 6.26 -3.77 7.30
C THR A 250 7.55 -3.00 6.98
N ALA A 251 7.53 -1.66 7.15
CA ALA A 251 8.72 -0.82 6.95
C ALA A 251 9.88 -1.23 7.85
N SER A 252 9.61 -1.47 9.14
CA SER A 252 10.63 -1.93 10.09
C SER A 252 11.24 -3.28 9.67
N GLY A 253 10.40 -4.18 9.18
CA GLY A 253 10.87 -5.49 8.70
C GLY A 253 11.81 -5.40 7.50
N THR A 254 11.50 -4.55 6.53
CA THR A 254 12.36 -4.35 5.35
C THR A 254 13.70 -3.70 5.71
N MET A 255 13.74 -2.80 6.69
CA MET A 255 14.97 -2.20 7.20
C MET A 255 15.90 -3.24 7.84
N ILE A 256 15.35 -4.17 8.63
CA ILE A 256 16.12 -5.25 9.26
C ILE A 256 16.76 -6.16 8.20
N MET A 257 16.00 -6.55 7.20
CA MET A 257 16.52 -7.37 6.10
C MET A 257 17.58 -6.62 5.30
N GLN A 258 17.37 -5.35 4.99
CA GLN A 258 18.36 -4.51 4.29
C GLN A 258 19.68 -4.46 5.06
N SER A 259 19.64 -4.36 6.38
CA SER A 259 20.84 -4.36 7.23
C SER A 259 21.62 -5.68 7.12
N ALA A 260 20.91 -6.81 6.99
CA ALA A 260 21.57 -8.12 6.78
C ALA A 260 22.21 -8.21 5.38
N ILE A 261 21.53 -7.72 4.34
CA ILE A 261 22.03 -7.71 2.96
C ILE A 261 23.28 -6.82 2.83
N ASN A 262 23.34 -5.71 3.53
CA ASN A 262 24.46 -4.75 3.46
C ASN A 262 25.80 -5.35 3.88
N LEU A 263 25.81 -6.46 4.65
CA LEU A 263 27.06 -7.16 5.04
C LEU A 263 27.77 -7.87 3.89
N PHE A 264 27.09 -8.09 2.75
CA PHE A 264 27.65 -8.85 1.61
C PHE A 264 28.31 -7.97 0.55
N GLY A 265 28.46 -6.68 0.82
CA GLY A 265 29.17 -5.74 -0.04
C GLY A 265 28.31 -5.11 -1.13
N SER A 266 28.88 -4.12 -1.81
CA SER A 266 28.15 -3.24 -2.74
C SER A 266 27.55 -3.96 -3.95
N VAL A 267 28.24 -4.99 -4.48
CA VAL A 267 27.74 -5.77 -5.62
C VAL A 267 26.47 -6.55 -5.25
N ALA A 268 26.48 -7.20 -4.08
CA ALA A 268 25.30 -7.93 -3.58
C ALA A 268 24.12 -6.97 -3.29
N VAL A 269 24.40 -5.82 -2.68
CA VAL A 269 23.39 -4.79 -2.40
C VAL A 269 22.77 -4.23 -3.69
N ALA A 270 23.58 -3.94 -4.70
CA ALA A 270 23.10 -3.45 -5.99
C ALA A 270 22.23 -4.49 -6.71
N ALA A 271 22.70 -5.75 -6.76
CA ALA A 271 21.98 -6.86 -7.35
C ALA A 271 20.64 -7.11 -6.64
N TYR A 272 20.63 -7.15 -5.29
CA TYR A 272 19.44 -7.25 -4.47
C TYR A 272 18.46 -6.11 -4.74
N THR A 273 18.96 -4.87 -4.79
CA THR A 273 18.11 -3.69 -4.99
C THR A 273 17.39 -3.73 -6.34
N ALA A 274 18.10 -4.11 -7.41
CA ALA A 274 17.49 -4.26 -8.73
C ALA A 274 16.46 -5.40 -8.77
N ALA A 275 16.78 -6.55 -8.17
CA ALA A 275 15.87 -7.68 -8.06
C ALA A 275 14.63 -7.35 -7.21
N ALA A 276 14.79 -6.64 -6.10
CA ALA A 276 13.69 -6.17 -5.25
C ALA A 276 12.77 -5.16 -5.96
N LYS A 277 13.31 -4.31 -6.84
CA LYS A 277 12.51 -3.44 -7.71
C LYS A 277 11.63 -4.23 -8.67
N LEU A 278 12.19 -5.26 -9.31
CA LEU A 278 11.42 -6.16 -10.17
C LEU A 278 10.32 -6.88 -9.37
N GLN A 279 10.66 -7.41 -8.20
CA GLN A 279 9.69 -8.06 -7.31
C GLN A 279 8.58 -7.08 -6.88
N SER A 280 8.90 -5.82 -6.61
CA SER A 280 7.91 -4.83 -6.20
C SER A 280 6.82 -4.59 -7.25
N LEU A 281 7.14 -4.70 -8.55
CA LEU A 281 6.16 -4.64 -9.64
C LEU A 281 5.24 -5.86 -9.63
N VAL A 282 5.80 -7.04 -9.42
CA VAL A 282 5.05 -8.30 -9.36
C VAL A 282 4.07 -8.32 -8.18
N ILE A 283 4.46 -7.82 -7.03
CA ILE A 283 3.63 -7.78 -5.82
C ILE A 283 2.40 -6.85 -5.98
N GLN A 284 2.41 -5.89 -6.92
CA GLN A 284 1.28 -4.97 -7.11
C GLN A 284 -0.03 -5.68 -7.44
N GLY A 285 0.01 -6.80 -8.14
CA GLY A 285 -1.18 -7.61 -8.39
C GLY A 285 -1.76 -8.21 -7.10
N MET A 286 -0.90 -8.73 -6.23
CA MET A 286 -1.31 -9.30 -4.94
C MET A 286 -1.90 -8.22 -4.00
N ILE A 287 -1.31 -7.03 -3.98
CA ILE A 287 -1.83 -5.87 -3.24
C ILE A 287 -3.22 -5.48 -3.76
N ALA A 288 -3.39 -5.42 -5.07
CA ALA A 288 -4.66 -5.08 -5.70
C ALA A 288 -5.75 -6.11 -5.38
N MET A 289 -5.43 -7.40 -5.41
CA MET A 289 -6.33 -8.46 -4.96
C MET A 289 -6.71 -8.30 -3.49
N GLY A 290 -5.74 -8.00 -2.63
CA GLY A 290 -6.01 -7.69 -1.23
C GLY A 290 -7.02 -6.54 -1.07
N GLN A 291 -6.80 -5.41 -1.74
CA GLN A 291 -7.71 -4.27 -1.72
C GLN A 291 -9.12 -4.64 -2.21
N THR A 292 -9.19 -5.48 -3.25
CA THR A 292 -10.45 -6.04 -3.74
C THR A 292 -11.15 -6.87 -2.67
N MET A 293 -10.40 -7.74 -1.98
CA MET A 293 -10.96 -8.61 -0.94
C MET A 293 -11.43 -7.84 0.29
N ALA A 294 -10.81 -6.71 0.62
CA ALA A 294 -11.31 -5.81 1.67
C ALA A 294 -12.69 -5.24 1.31
N THR A 295 -12.86 -4.75 0.09
CA THR A 295 -14.15 -4.23 -0.39
C THR A 295 -15.21 -5.34 -0.52
N TYR A 296 -14.83 -6.47 -1.12
CA TYR A 296 -15.69 -7.65 -1.26
C TYR A 296 -16.15 -8.17 0.10
N GLY A 297 -15.23 -8.29 1.04
CA GLY A 297 -15.53 -8.68 2.42
C GLY A 297 -16.47 -7.72 3.11
N GLY A 298 -16.20 -6.42 3.01
CA GLY A 298 -17.00 -5.37 3.62
C GLY A 298 -18.44 -5.39 3.12
N GLN A 299 -18.67 -5.41 1.81
CA GLN A 299 -20.02 -5.43 1.23
C GLN A 299 -20.77 -6.73 1.58
N ASN A 300 -20.12 -7.89 1.46
CA ASN A 300 -20.77 -9.17 1.74
C ASN A 300 -20.99 -9.41 3.25
N TYR A 301 -20.12 -8.86 4.10
CA TYR A 301 -20.37 -8.83 5.55
C TYR A 301 -21.56 -7.95 5.90
N GLY A 302 -21.68 -6.79 5.26
CA GLY A 302 -22.81 -5.88 5.45
C GLY A 302 -24.15 -6.49 5.11
N CYS A 303 -24.26 -7.24 4.00
CA CYS A 303 -25.51 -7.95 3.64
C CYS A 303 -25.69 -9.30 4.37
N GLY A 304 -24.75 -9.70 5.21
CA GLY A 304 -24.84 -10.93 6.03
C GLY A 304 -24.56 -12.24 5.29
N ASP A 305 -24.00 -12.21 4.08
CA ASP A 305 -23.77 -13.42 3.28
C ASP A 305 -22.38 -14.05 3.52
N VAL A 306 -22.29 -14.85 4.58
CA VAL A 306 -21.06 -15.61 4.93
C VAL A 306 -20.71 -16.64 3.88
N LYS A 307 -21.71 -17.24 3.22
CA LYS A 307 -21.44 -18.26 2.17
C LYS A 307 -20.73 -17.60 1.01
N ARG A 308 -21.16 -16.40 0.64
CA ARG A 308 -20.55 -15.63 -0.43
C ARG A 308 -19.13 -15.14 -0.07
N ILE A 309 -18.89 -14.73 1.19
CA ILE A 309 -17.55 -14.41 1.68
C ILE A 309 -16.59 -15.60 1.46
N LYS A 310 -17.00 -16.81 1.89
CA LYS A 310 -16.20 -18.04 1.70
C LYS A 310 -15.96 -18.37 0.23
N ALA A 311 -16.99 -18.22 -0.60
CA ALA A 311 -16.89 -18.46 -2.05
C ALA A 311 -15.93 -17.46 -2.72
N GLY A 312 -15.95 -16.18 -2.31
CA GLY A 312 -15.04 -15.17 -2.79
C GLY A 312 -13.58 -15.44 -2.40
N VAL A 313 -13.35 -15.84 -1.14
CA VAL A 313 -12.00 -16.23 -0.69
C VAL A 313 -11.46 -17.39 -1.50
N LYS A 314 -12.29 -18.45 -1.74
CA LYS A 314 -11.87 -19.57 -2.58
C LYS A 314 -11.55 -19.14 -4.01
N ALA A 315 -12.37 -18.27 -4.59
CA ALA A 315 -12.16 -17.74 -5.93
C ALA A 315 -10.89 -16.89 -6.03
N ALA A 316 -10.64 -16.03 -5.03
CA ALA A 316 -9.44 -15.21 -4.96
C ALA A 316 -8.17 -16.05 -4.78
N LEU A 317 -8.20 -17.09 -3.92
CA LEU A 317 -7.08 -18.02 -3.76
C LEU A 317 -6.73 -18.75 -5.06
N LEU A 318 -7.74 -19.17 -5.84
CA LEU A 318 -7.52 -19.81 -7.14
C LEU A 318 -6.89 -18.83 -8.14
N ALA A 319 -7.42 -17.60 -8.22
CA ALA A 319 -6.88 -16.57 -9.10
C ALA A 319 -5.43 -16.20 -8.75
N GLU A 320 -5.16 -16.03 -7.46
CA GLU A 320 -3.82 -15.70 -6.96
C GLU A 320 -2.83 -16.87 -7.09
N PHE A 321 -3.29 -18.11 -6.99
CA PHE A 321 -2.46 -19.28 -7.31
C PHE A 321 -1.96 -19.22 -8.75
N VAL A 322 -2.87 -19.00 -9.71
CA VAL A 322 -2.51 -18.87 -11.13
C VAL A 322 -1.59 -17.65 -11.34
N TYR A 323 -1.94 -16.53 -10.73
CA TYR A 323 -1.13 -15.31 -10.81
C TYR A 323 0.28 -15.53 -10.25
N SER A 324 0.42 -16.08 -9.04
CA SER A 324 1.72 -16.29 -8.37
C SER A 324 2.65 -17.19 -9.17
N VAL A 325 2.12 -18.29 -9.73
CA VAL A 325 2.91 -19.18 -10.60
C VAL A 325 3.35 -18.46 -11.87
N THR A 326 2.42 -17.76 -12.53
CA THR A 326 2.72 -17.03 -13.77
C THR A 326 3.80 -15.97 -13.56
N VAL A 327 3.64 -15.12 -12.53
CA VAL A 327 4.60 -14.03 -12.29
C VAL A 327 5.93 -14.53 -11.72
N ALA A 328 5.95 -15.66 -10.99
CA ALA A 328 7.18 -16.31 -10.56
C ALA A 328 8.01 -16.77 -11.76
N LEU A 329 7.36 -17.47 -12.70
CA LEU A 329 8.01 -17.92 -13.94
C LEU A 329 8.49 -16.74 -14.79
N LEU A 330 7.65 -15.70 -14.95
CA LEU A 330 8.01 -14.49 -15.70
C LEU A 330 9.19 -13.75 -15.04
N MET A 331 9.17 -13.58 -13.72
CA MET A 331 10.25 -12.91 -12.98
C MET A 331 11.57 -13.66 -13.15
N CYS A 332 11.57 -14.99 -13.04
CA CYS A 332 12.78 -15.80 -13.25
C CYS A 332 13.26 -15.74 -14.70
N ALA A 333 12.35 -15.81 -15.68
CA ALA A 333 12.72 -15.77 -17.11
C ALA A 333 13.23 -14.39 -17.56
N LEU A 334 12.66 -13.32 -17.01
CA LEU A 334 12.98 -11.93 -17.38
C LEU A 334 14.04 -11.29 -16.48
N LEU A 335 14.58 -12.00 -15.48
CA LEU A 335 15.54 -11.44 -14.54
C LEU A 335 16.74 -10.81 -15.23
N ARG A 336 17.39 -11.56 -16.11
CA ARG A 336 18.61 -11.09 -16.82
C ARG A 336 18.36 -9.88 -17.71
N PRO A 337 17.38 -9.86 -18.63
CA PRO A 337 17.09 -8.67 -19.40
C PRO A 337 16.64 -7.48 -18.54
N CYS A 338 15.92 -7.72 -17.44
CA CYS A 338 15.52 -6.64 -16.53
C CYS A 338 16.70 -6.03 -15.80
N LEU A 339 17.70 -6.83 -15.35
CA LEU A 339 18.92 -6.29 -14.76
C LEU A 339 19.67 -5.41 -15.75
N GLY A 340 19.72 -5.79 -17.04
CA GLY A 340 20.32 -4.98 -18.10
C GLY A 340 19.67 -3.62 -18.31
N LEU A 341 18.41 -3.44 -17.89
CA LEU A 341 17.74 -2.13 -17.93
C LEU A 341 18.10 -1.22 -16.75
N PHE A 342 18.48 -1.80 -15.62
CA PHE A 342 18.88 -1.03 -14.43
C PHE A 342 20.35 -0.58 -14.47
N PHE A 343 21.21 -1.34 -15.14
CA PHE A 343 22.63 -1.07 -15.20
C PHE A 343 23.05 -0.74 -16.64
N THR A 344 23.55 0.47 -16.84
CA THR A 344 24.08 0.95 -18.12
C THR A 344 25.60 1.14 -17.99
N GLY A 345 26.34 0.90 -19.09
CA GLY A 345 27.80 1.09 -19.13
C GLY A 345 28.61 -0.17 -18.77
N ASP A 346 29.82 0.00 -18.21
CA ASP A 346 30.78 -1.07 -17.96
C ASP A 346 30.50 -1.93 -16.71
N VAL A 347 29.23 -1.95 -16.24
CA VAL A 347 28.86 -2.77 -15.07
C VAL A 347 28.80 -4.25 -15.48
N ASP A 348 29.60 -5.08 -14.82
CA ASP A 348 29.61 -6.53 -15.04
C ASP A 348 28.34 -7.17 -14.45
N ILE A 349 27.31 -7.30 -15.30
CA ILE A 349 26.04 -7.94 -14.94
C ILE A 349 26.28 -9.41 -14.54
N SER A 350 27.30 -10.06 -15.10
CA SER A 350 27.61 -11.47 -14.80
C SER A 350 28.04 -11.66 -13.33
N ALA A 351 28.73 -10.70 -12.75
CA ALA A 351 29.10 -10.70 -11.34
C ALA A 351 27.90 -10.48 -10.39
N MET A 352 26.85 -9.80 -10.87
CA MET A 352 25.64 -9.54 -10.10
C MET A 352 24.61 -10.67 -10.17
N MET A 353 24.61 -11.45 -11.26
CA MET A 353 23.60 -12.48 -11.52
C MET A 353 23.43 -13.47 -10.37
N PRO A 354 24.48 -14.07 -9.77
CA PRO A 354 24.30 -15.05 -8.71
C PRO A 354 23.57 -14.50 -7.48
N TRP A 355 23.82 -13.22 -7.15
CA TRP A 355 23.15 -12.54 -6.04
C TRP A 355 21.67 -12.28 -6.34
N ALA A 356 21.38 -11.76 -7.52
CA ALA A 356 20.01 -11.47 -7.97
C ALA A 356 19.20 -12.76 -8.15
N GLU A 357 19.76 -13.81 -8.76
CA GLU A 357 19.12 -15.12 -8.93
C GLU A 357 18.79 -15.75 -7.59
N THR A 358 19.72 -15.74 -6.64
CA THR A 358 19.48 -16.29 -5.30
C THR A 358 18.25 -15.62 -4.65
N TYR A 359 18.16 -14.30 -4.70
CA TYR A 359 17.01 -13.57 -4.14
C TYR A 359 15.73 -13.85 -4.91
N CYS A 360 15.74 -13.73 -6.24
CA CYS A 360 14.56 -13.91 -7.06
C CYS A 360 14.00 -15.33 -6.99
N TYR A 361 14.84 -16.34 -7.10
CA TYR A 361 14.39 -17.73 -7.04
C TYR A 361 13.87 -18.08 -5.65
N MET A 362 14.58 -17.64 -4.60
CA MET A 362 14.14 -17.84 -3.24
C MET A 362 12.76 -17.24 -2.99
N THR A 363 12.53 -15.99 -3.39
CA THR A 363 11.26 -15.30 -3.16
C THR A 363 10.14 -15.82 -4.07
N ALA A 364 10.44 -16.14 -5.34
CA ALA A 364 9.48 -16.68 -6.29
C ALA A 364 8.82 -17.99 -5.80
N MET A 365 9.58 -18.88 -5.16
CA MET A 365 9.07 -20.13 -4.59
C MET A 365 8.01 -19.92 -3.49
N PHE A 366 8.01 -18.75 -2.86
CA PHE A 366 7.13 -18.43 -1.74
C PHE A 366 6.08 -17.34 -2.04
N PHE A 367 5.82 -17.03 -3.30
CA PHE A 367 4.76 -16.09 -3.67
C PHE A 367 3.36 -16.59 -3.28
N LEU A 368 3.14 -17.90 -3.24
CA LEU A 368 1.85 -18.43 -2.81
C LEU A 368 1.52 -18.12 -1.33
N PRO A 369 2.39 -18.35 -0.34
CA PRO A 369 2.21 -17.82 1.02
C PRO A 369 1.92 -16.32 1.03
N LEU A 370 2.66 -15.51 0.27
CA LEU A 370 2.46 -14.07 0.20
C LEU A 370 1.05 -13.70 -0.30
N CYS A 371 0.56 -14.34 -1.37
CA CYS A 371 -0.80 -14.16 -1.87
C CYS A 371 -1.85 -14.47 -0.80
N THR A 372 -1.68 -15.55 -0.06
CA THR A 372 -2.64 -15.94 0.99
C THR A 372 -2.71 -14.91 2.11
N ILE A 373 -1.59 -14.26 2.46
CA ILE A 373 -1.57 -13.17 3.43
C ILE A 373 -2.47 -12.02 2.95
N PHE A 374 -2.28 -11.56 1.71
CA PHE A 374 -3.07 -10.45 1.19
C PHE A 374 -4.57 -10.77 1.18
N ILE A 375 -4.96 -11.99 0.85
CA ILE A 375 -6.37 -12.40 0.83
C ILE A 375 -6.94 -12.47 2.25
N PHE A 376 -6.35 -13.27 3.14
CA PHE A 376 -6.89 -13.49 4.48
C PHE A 376 -6.86 -12.23 5.33
N ARG A 377 -5.80 -11.45 5.26
CA ARG A 377 -5.65 -10.20 5.96
C ARG A 377 -6.73 -9.20 5.56
N ASN A 378 -6.87 -8.95 4.27
CA ASN A 378 -7.77 -7.94 3.77
C ASN A 378 -9.25 -8.35 3.87
N ILE A 379 -9.59 -9.63 3.72
CA ILE A 379 -10.97 -10.10 3.94
C ILE A 379 -11.40 -9.90 5.40
N MET A 380 -10.52 -10.19 6.36
CA MET A 380 -10.79 -9.94 7.78
C MET A 380 -10.94 -8.46 8.07
N GLN A 381 -10.06 -7.61 7.50
CA GLN A 381 -10.18 -6.15 7.60
C GLN A 381 -11.51 -5.66 7.05
N GLY A 382 -11.92 -6.12 5.87
CA GLY A 382 -13.22 -5.81 5.29
C GLY A 382 -14.40 -6.19 6.17
N CYS A 383 -14.30 -7.28 6.89
CA CYS A 383 -15.30 -7.69 7.89
C CYS A 383 -15.22 -6.89 9.22
N GLY A 384 -14.31 -5.92 9.33
CA GLY A 384 -14.15 -5.07 10.52
C GLY A 384 -13.18 -5.59 11.59
N TYR A 385 -12.47 -6.68 11.32
CA TYR A 385 -11.45 -7.22 12.21
C TYR A 385 -10.07 -6.67 11.83
N GLY A 386 -9.65 -5.55 12.44
CA GLY A 386 -8.36 -4.91 12.16
C GLY A 386 -7.19 -5.48 12.97
N PHE A 387 -7.43 -5.87 14.22
CA PHE A 387 -6.38 -6.26 15.17
C PHE A 387 -5.66 -7.58 14.78
N LEU A 388 -6.41 -8.64 14.45
CA LEU A 388 -5.82 -9.91 14.05
C LEU A 388 -4.95 -9.80 12.78
N PRO A 389 -5.38 -9.13 11.71
CA PRO A 389 -4.51 -8.83 10.56
C PRO A 389 -3.22 -8.09 10.92
N MET A 390 -3.28 -7.13 11.84
CA MET A 390 -2.10 -6.40 12.31
C MET A 390 -1.13 -7.35 13.07
N MET A 391 -1.65 -8.27 13.89
CA MET A 391 -0.82 -9.28 14.55
C MET A 391 -0.15 -10.25 13.55
N GLY A 392 -0.78 -10.50 12.40
CA GLY A 392 -0.13 -11.19 11.29
C GLY A 392 1.13 -10.44 10.81
N GLY A 393 1.08 -9.11 10.73
CA GLY A 393 2.27 -8.28 10.45
C GLY A 393 3.33 -8.37 11.54
N VAL A 394 2.93 -8.45 12.81
CA VAL A 394 3.89 -8.65 13.93
C VAL A 394 4.58 -10.01 13.81
N SER A 395 3.85 -11.09 13.47
CA SER A 395 4.45 -12.41 13.25
C SER A 395 5.43 -12.40 12.06
N GLU A 396 5.12 -11.66 11.01
CA GLU A 396 6.01 -11.39 9.87
C GLU A 396 7.30 -10.72 10.31
N LEU A 397 7.20 -9.65 11.11
CA LEU A 397 8.35 -8.91 11.63
C LEU A 397 9.25 -9.79 12.50
N ILE A 398 8.67 -10.56 13.41
CA ILE A 398 9.42 -11.46 14.32
C ILE A 398 10.17 -12.51 13.51
N ALA A 399 9.53 -13.18 12.55
CA ALA A 399 10.17 -14.20 11.74
C ALA A 399 11.32 -13.61 10.90
N ARG A 400 11.08 -12.43 10.28
CA ARG A 400 12.12 -11.73 9.52
C ARG A 400 13.30 -11.33 10.40
N LEU A 401 13.06 -10.84 11.61
CA LEU A 401 14.11 -10.49 12.57
C LEU A 401 14.96 -11.71 12.94
N ILE A 402 14.34 -12.82 13.30
CA ILE A 402 15.04 -14.05 13.70
C ILE A 402 15.94 -14.55 12.56
N VAL A 403 15.40 -14.66 11.35
CA VAL A 403 16.15 -15.16 10.20
C VAL A 403 17.24 -14.20 9.76
N SER A 404 16.98 -12.88 9.75
CA SER A 404 18.01 -11.87 9.44
C SER A 404 19.15 -11.88 10.47
N MET A 405 18.86 -12.02 11.75
CA MET A 405 19.89 -12.15 12.79
C MET A 405 20.72 -13.43 12.62
N ALA A 406 20.08 -14.54 12.27
CA ALA A 406 20.81 -15.78 11.96
C ALA A 406 21.70 -15.62 10.72
N ALA A 407 21.19 -14.97 9.67
CA ALA A 407 21.95 -14.69 8.46
C ALA A 407 23.16 -13.80 8.72
N MET A 408 23.04 -12.80 9.58
CA MET A 408 24.16 -11.94 9.99
C MET A 408 25.22 -12.72 10.78
N LYS A 409 24.80 -13.60 11.69
CA LYS A 409 25.73 -14.42 12.49
C LYS A 409 26.45 -15.46 11.66
N LEU A 410 25.77 -16.08 10.70
CA LEU A 410 26.32 -17.14 9.84
C LEU A 410 26.97 -16.61 8.57
N LEU A 411 26.91 -15.30 8.32
CA LEU A 411 27.38 -14.63 7.09
C LEU A 411 26.86 -15.35 5.83
N SER A 412 25.56 -15.68 5.81
CA SER A 412 24.93 -16.44 4.74
C SER A 412 23.95 -15.57 3.95
N TYR A 413 24.31 -15.22 2.72
CA TYR A 413 23.42 -14.46 1.83
C TYR A 413 22.12 -15.21 1.47
N PRO A 414 22.12 -16.51 1.14
CA PRO A 414 20.89 -17.23 0.91
C PRO A 414 19.94 -17.19 2.13
N LEU A 415 20.48 -17.23 3.35
CA LEU A 415 19.68 -17.12 4.55
C LEU A 415 19.12 -15.70 4.74
N ALA A 416 19.89 -14.67 4.38
CA ALA A 416 19.38 -13.29 4.34
C ALA A 416 18.22 -13.14 3.34
N CYS A 417 18.33 -13.74 2.14
CA CYS A 417 17.26 -13.78 1.15
C CYS A 417 16.03 -14.58 1.64
N PHE A 418 16.22 -15.60 2.48
CA PHE A 418 15.14 -16.40 3.06
C PHE A 418 14.36 -15.65 4.15
N ALA A 419 14.80 -14.49 4.61
CA ALA A 419 14.11 -13.72 5.64
C ALA A 419 12.69 -13.29 5.19
N ASP A 420 12.49 -12.89 3.94
CA ASP A 420 11.18 -12.58 3.38
C ASP A 420 10.28 -13.83 3.28
N PRO A 421 10.69 -14.95 2.65
CA PRO A 421 9.93 -16.19 2.67
C PRO A 421 9.53 -16.68 4.06
N ALA A 422 10.43 -16.65 5.02
CA ALA A 422 10.14 -17.06 6.40
C ALA A 422 9.06 -16.16 7.04
N ALA A 423 9.15 -14.86 6.83
CA ALA A 423 8.15 -13.90 7.28
C ALA A 423 6.79 -14.18 6.63
N TRP A 424 6.75 -14.45 5.31
CA TRP A 424 5.51 -14.76 4.60
C TRP A 424 4.89 -16.09 5.07
N ILE A 425 5.68 -17.12 5.33
CA ILE A 425 5.17 -18.37 5.89
C ILE A 425 4.53 -18.12 7.26
N ALA A 426 5.24 -17.44 8.16
CA ALA A 426 4.74 -17.16 9.50
C ALA A 426 3.43 -16.35 9.47
N ALA A 427 3.39 -15.29 8.65
CA ALA A 427 2.19 -14.48 8.49
C ALA A 427 1.05 -15.22 7.80
N ALA A 428 1.33 -16.06 6.77
CA ALA A 428 0.32 -16.87 6.10
C ALA A 428 -0.35 -17.87 7.05
N VAL A 429 0.43 -18.56 7.86
CA VAL A 429 -0.09 -19.48 8.88
C VAL A 429 -0.93 -18.72 9.90
N PHE A 430 -0.42 -17.61 10.45
CA PHE A 430 -1.13 -16.83 11.45
C PHE A 430 -2.45 -16.25 10.89
N THR A 431 -2.42 -15.62 9.72
CA THR A 431 -3.62 -15.01 9.12
C THR A 431 -4.60 -16.05 8.63
N GLY A 432 -4.14 -17.21 8.13
CA GLY A 432 -4.98 -18.34 7.75
C GLY A 432 -5.75 -18.92 8.95
N VAL A 433 -5.06 -19.18 10.05
CA VAL A 433 -5.68 -19.65 11.30
C VAL A 433 -6.67 -18.59 11.82
N SER A 434 -6.24 -17.33 11.88
CA SER A 434 -7.11 -16.22 12.30
C SER A 434 -8.37 -16.11 11.45
N TYR A 435 -8.26 -16.27 10.13
CA TYR A 435 -9.41 -16.28 9.22
C TYR A 435 -10.40 -17.39 9.56
N LEU A 436 -9.93 -18.59 9.86
CA LEU A 436 -10.81 -19.72 10.24
C LEU A 436 -11.60 -19.41 11.52
N PHE A 437 -10.99 -18.74 12.50
CA PHE A 437 -11.69 -18.29 13.71
C PHE A 437 -12.70 -17.19 13.40
N VAL A 438 -12.30 -16.17 12.67
CA VAL A 438 -13.13 -15.01 12.34
C VAL A 438 -14.35 -15.43 11.53
N ILE A 439 -14.20 -16.26 10.49
CA ILE A 439 -15.29 -16.68 9.65
C ILE A 439 -16.33 -17.57 10.39
N LYS A 440 -15.87 -18.36 11.37
CA LYS A 440 -16.77 -19.12 12.25
C LYS A 440 -17.55 -18.18 13.19
N LYS A 441 -16.87 -17.19 13.76
CA LYS A 441 -17.47 -16.19 14.65
C LYS A 441 -18.55 -15.38 13.91
N ILE A 442 -18.22 -14.84 12.72
CA ILE A 442 -19.20 -14.13 11.86
C ILE A 442 -20.42 -15.01 11.57
N GLY A 443 -20.20 -16.29 11.27
CA GLY A 443 -21.28 -17.21 10.99
C GLY A 443 -22.22 -17.46 12.18
N ARG A 444 -21.75 -17.35 13.43
CA ARG A 444 -22.56 -17.43 14.64
C ARG A 444 -23.33 -16.13 14.89
N GLU A 445 -22.63 -14.98 14.87
CA GLU A 445 -23.22 -13.65 15.09
C GLU A 445 -24.36 -13.34 14.13
N LEU A 446 -24.23 -13.74 12.85
CA LEU A 446 -25.27 -13.52 11.85
C LEU A 446 -26.46 -14.48 11.99
N LYS A 447 -26.25 -15.71 12.50
CA LYS A 447 -27.36 -16.61 12.83
C LYS A 447 -28.18 -16.08 14.01
N GLU A 448 -27.53 -15.59 15.06
CA GLU A 448 -28.18 -15.01 16.24
C GLU A 448 -29.00 -13.74 15.93
N LYS A 449 -28.65 -12.99 14.89
CA LYS A 449 -29.39 -11.82 14.43
C LYS A 449 -30.62 -12.16 13.59
N THR A 450 -30.72 -13.39 13.09
CA THR A 450 -31.81 -13.86 12.22
C THR A 450 -32.83 -14.71 12.98
N THR A 451 -32.52 -15.15 14.19
CA THR A 451 -33.41 -15.74 15.18
C THR A 451 -33.95 -14.68 16.14
#